data_012dd0201052a62e486c6bcb2df68501
#
_entry.id   012dd0201052a62e486c6bcb2df68501
#
_cell.length_a   1.000
_cell.length_b   1.000
_cell.length_c   1.000
_cell.angle_alpha   90.00
_cell.angle_beta   90.00
_cell.angle_gamma   90.00
#
_symmetry.space_group_name_H-M   'P 1'
#
loop_
_entity.id
_entity.type
_entity.pdbx_description
1 polymer ?
#
loop_
_entity_poly.entity_id
_entity_poly.type
_entity_poly.pdbx_seq_one_letter_code
_entity_poly.pdbx_strand_id
1 'polypeptide(L)'
;IAHARAILEAILPLGKPVWMAFTVDDNDGTKLRSGEPLADVFAVTKGAQAILANCSSPEAIDAAIAILATGDKPFGGYANGFTKISEGFLGDKPTVDTLTARKDLGPDEYAQFAMGWIAKGATIVGGCCEVGPDHIAKLAENITSAGHSIVAP
;
A
#
# COMPACT_ATOMS: atom_id res chain seq x y z
N ILE A 1 -14.72 -5.57 0.31
CA ILE A 1 -14.63 -6.71 1.24
C ILE A 1 -15.09 -8.04 0.60
N ALA A 2 -16.25 -8.09 -0.04
CA ALA A 2 -16.78 -9.33 -0.64
C ALA A 2 -15.84 -9.94 -1.70
N HIS A 3 -15.29 -9.13 -2.59
CA HIS A 3 -14.32 -9.57 -3.60
C HIS A 3 -13.04 -10.13 -2.97
N ALA A 4 -12.51 -9.48 -1.93
CA ALA A 4 -11.32 -9.93 -1.22
C ALA A 4 -11.52 -11.33 -0.61
N ARG A 5 -12.69 -11.58 -0.01
CA ARG A 5 -13.06 -12.89 0.50
C ARG A 5 -13.09 -13.94 -0.60
N ALA A 6 -13.81 -13.67 -1.69
CA ALA A 6 -13.95 -14.62 -2.81
C ALA A 6 -12.59 -14.95 -3.45
N ILE A 7 -11.73 -13.95 -3.64
CA ILE A 7 -10.37 -14.15 -4.17
C ILE A 7 -9.57 -15.04 -3.22
N LEU A 8 -9.54 -14.74 -1.93
CA LEU A 8 -8.76 -15.50 -0.96
C LEU A 8 -9.25 -16.95 -0.87
N GLU A 9 -10.56 -17.17 -0.82
CA GLU A 9 -11.15 -18.53 -0.82
C GLU A 9 -10.73 -19.34 -2.07
N ALA A 10 -10.66 -18.69 -3.22
CA ALA A 10 -10.26 -19.34 -4.48
C ALA A 10 -8.77 -19.71 -4.55
N ILE A 11 -7.88 -18.89 -3.95
CA ILE A 11 -6.43 -19.07 -4.09
C ILE A 11 -5.78 -19.86 -2.93
N LEU A 12 -6.39 -19.87 -1.75
CA LEU A 12 -5.85 -20.61 -0.59
C LEU A 12 -5.61 -22.11 -0.86
N PRO A 13 -6.48 -22.83 -1.60
CA PRO A 13 -6.24 -24.25 -1.91
C PRO A 13 -5.00 -24.52 -2.75
N LEU A 14 -4.41 -23.50 -3.37
CA LEU A 14 -3.16 -23.64 -4.15
C LEU A 14 -1.92 -23.85 -3.26
N GLY A 15 -2.04 -23.65 -1.94
CA GLY A 15 -0.95 -23.87 -0.98
C GLY A 15 0.24 -22.92 -1.13
N LYS A 16 0.05 -21.75 -1.78
CA LYS A 16 1.08 -20.73 -1.93
C LYS A 16 0.90 -19.62 -0.89
N PRO A 17 2.01 -18.95 -0.49
CA PRO A 17 1.90 -17.74 0.31
C PRO A 17 1.03 -16.69 -0.39
N VAL A 18 0.14 -16.05 0.36
CA VAL A 18 -0.78 -15.02 -0.17
C VAL A 18 -0.58 -13.73 0.60
N TRP A 19 -0.28 -12.66 -0.11
CA TRP A 19 -0.29 -11.30 0.41
C TRP A 19 -1.47 -10.56 -0.20
N MET A 20 -2.28 -9.95 0.65
CA MET A 20 -3.47 -9.20 0.22
C MET A 20 -3.19 -7.71 0.30
N ALA A 21 -3.33 -7.01 -0.82
CA ALA A 21 -3.16 -5.57 -0.89
C ALA A 21 -4.49 -4.88 -1.16
N PHE A 22 -4.73 -3.78 -0.46
CA PHE A 22 -5.97 -3.01 -0.52
C PHE A 22 -5.69 -1.56 -0.88
N THR A 23 -6.48 -1.04 -1.79
CA THR A 23 -6.45 0.38 -2.14
C THR A 23 -7.38 1.14 -1.21
N VAL A 24 -6.86 2.18 -0.58
CA VAL A 24 -7.63 3.04 0.33
C VAL A 24 -8.07 4.33 -0.37
N ASP A 25 -9.02 5.04 0.21
CA ASP A 25 -9.47 6.34 -0.28
C ASP A 25 -8.38 7.40 -0.04
N ASP A 26 -8.08 8.22 -1.06
CA ASP A 26 -7.01 9.22 -0.98
C ASP A 26 -7.33 10.39 -0.04
N ASN A 27 -8.60 10.61 0.32
CA ASN A 27 -9.00 11.64 1.27
C ASN A 27 -9.22 11.08 2.69
N ASP A 28 -9.43 9.76 2.81
CA ASP A 28 -9.68 9.09 4.08
C ASP A 28 -9.06 7.68 4.06
N GLY A 29 -7.77 7.61 4.31
CA GLY A 29 -7.01 6.35 4.34
C GLY A 29 -7.49 5.32 5.37
N THR A 30 -8.47 5.65 6.20
CA THR A 30 -9.13 4.71 7.11
C THR A 30 -10.20 3.86 6.44
N LYS A 31 -10.52 4.16 5.17
CA LYS A 31 -11.51 3.46 4.37
C LYS A 31 -10.88 2.87 3.11
N LEU A 32 -11.44 1.78 2.65
CA LEU A 32 -11.19 1.29 1.30
C LEU A 32 -11.74 2.28 0.27
N ARG A 33 -11.20 2.28 -0.95
CA ARG A 33 -11.75 3.12 -2.04
C ARG A 33 -13.21 2.79 -2.36
N SER A 34 -13.69 1.62 -2.03
CA SER A 34 -15.09 1.20 -2.11
C SER A 34 -15.98 1.70 -0.96
N GLY A 35 -15.39 2.38 0.04
CA GLY A 35 -16.09 3.06 1.13
C GLY A 35 -16.19 2.26 2.44
N GLU A 36 -15.90 0.95 2.45
CA GLU A 36 -15.93 0.17 3.68
C GLU A 36 -14.75 0.55 4.61
N PRO A 37 -14.91 0.42 5.93
CA PRO A 37 -13.81 0.59 6.87
C PRO A 37 -12.63 -0.34 6.54
N LEU A 38 -11.40 0.18 6.54
CA LEU A 38 -10.21 -0.66 6.30
C LEU A 38 -10.09 -1.78 7.35
N ALA A 39 -10.46 -1.53 8.59
CA ALA A 39 -10.41 -2.54 9.65
C ALA A 39 -11.22 -3.82 9.34
N ASP A 40 -12.24 -3.73 8.49
CA ASP A 40 -13.07 -4.89 8.11
C ASP A 40 -12.29 -5.93 7.29
N VAL A 41 -11.11 -5.56 6.73
CA VAL A 41 -10.25 -6.50 6.00
C VAL A 41 -9.74 -7.64 6.90
N PHE A 42 -9.54 -7.39 8.19
CA PHE A 42 -9.05 -8.41 9.12
C PHE A 42 -9.97 -9.64 9.20
N ALA A 43 -11.28 -9.43 9.10
CA ALA A 43 -12.25 -10.52 9.16
C ALA A 43 -12.17 -11.45 7.93
N VAL A 44 -11.71 -10.93 6.79
CA VAL A 44 -11.72 -11.66 5.51
C VAL A 44 -10.33 -12.10 5.04
N THR A 45 -9.25 -11.70 5.73
CA THR A 45 -7.87 -12.01 5.35
C THR A 45 -7.18 -13.04 6.23
N LYS A 46 -7.94 -13.85 6.98
CA LYS A 46 -7.39 -14.81 7.96
C LYS A 46 -6.38 -15.79 7.36
N GLY A 47 -6.54 -16.19 6.10
CA GLY A 47 -5.62 -17.09 5.40
C GLY A 47 -4.42 -16.40 4.73
N ALA A 48 -4.37 -15.08 4.66
CA ALA A 48 -3.25 -14.35 4.10
C ALA A 48 -2.07 -14.30 5.08
N GLN A 49 -0.83 -14.26 4.57
CA GLN A 49 0.40 -14.13 5.35
C GLN A 49 0.78 -12.68 5.60
N ALA A 50 0.31 -11.74 4.77
CA ALA A 50 0.52 -10.31 4.95
C ALA A 50 -0.66 -9.50 4.44
N ILE A 51 -0.84 -8.31 4.99
CA ILE A 51 -1.87 -7.34 4.58
C ILE A 51 -1.18 -6.01 4.25
N LEU A 52 -1.46 -5.47 3.08
CA LEU A 52 -0.81 -4.27 2.58
C LEU A 52 -1.84 -3.21 2.19
N ALA A 53 -1.45 -1.95 2.28
CA ALA A 53 -2.18 -0.84 1.67
C ALA A 53 -1.42 -0.37 0.42
N ASN A 54 -2.10 -0.16 -0.72
CA ASN A 54 -1.42 0.14 -1.96
C ASN A 54 -2.13 1.17 -2.84
N CYS A 55 -1.36 1.69 -3.81
CA CYS A 55 -1.86 2.51 -4.93
C CYS A 55 -2.81 3.65 -4.52
N SER A 56 -2.51 4.27 -3.39
CA SER A 56 -3.16 5.47 -2.85
C SER A 56 -2.08 6.47 -2.50
N SER A 57 -2.44 7.70 -2.16
CA SER A 57 -1.46 8.72 -1.78
C SER A 57 -0.62 8.29 -0.56
N PRO A 58 0.63 8.74 -0.41
CA PRO A 58 1.44 8.41 0.76
C PRO A 58 0.78 8.79 2.08
N GLU A 59 0.03 9.88 2.11
CA GLU A 59 -0.71 10.38 3.28
C GLU A 59 -1.85 9.40 3.65
N ALA A 60 -2.59 8.91 2.67
CA ALA A 60 -3.63 7.92 2.88
C ALA A 60 -3.06 6.57 3.32
N ILE A 61 -1.94 6.14 2.73
CA ILE A 61 -1.22 4.95 3.18
C ILE A 61 -0.74 5.11 4.63
N ASP A 62 -0.30 6.30 5.03
CA ASP A 62 0.13 6.55 6.41
C ASP A 62 -1.00 6.34 7.43
N ALA A 63 -2.20 6.79 7.11
CA ALA A 63 -3.40 6.53 7.91
C ALA A 63 -3.78 5.04 7.91
N ALA A 64 -3.68 4.37 6.76
CA ALA A 64 -3.95 2.95 6.63
C ALA A 64 -2.98 2.10 7.47
N ILE A 65 -1.69 2.44 7.46
CA ILE A 65 -0.64 1.77 8.25
C ILE A 65 -0.99 1.78 9.74
N ALA A 66 -1.50 2.90 10.28
CA ALA A 66 -1.91 2.98 11.69
C ALA A 66 -3.03 1.98 12.04
N ILE A 67 -3.94 1.69 11.09
CA ILE A 67 -4.97 0.65 11.28
C ILE A 67 -4.36 -0.74 11.13
N LEU A 68 -3.56 -0.98 10.08
CA LEU A 68 -2.97 -2.30 9.84
C LEU A 68 -2.07 -2.74 10.99
N ALA A 69 -1.41 -1.80 11.67
CA ALA A 69 -0.60 -2.05 12.87
C ALA A 69 -1.39 -2.59 14.08
N THR A 70 -2.73 -2.49 14.07
CA THR A 70 -3.58 -3.09 15.12
C THR A 70 -3.86 -4.57 14.90
N GLY A 71 -3.50 -5.11 13.72
CA GLY A 71 -3.66 -6.52 13.38
C GLY A 71 -2.50 -7.40 13.90
N ASP A 72 -2.59 -8.68 13.59
CA ASP A 72 -1.65 -9.72 14.04
C ASP A 72 -0.68 -10.21 12.93
N LYS A 73 -0.77 -9.64 11.72
CA LYS A 73 -0.01 -10.09 10.56
C LYS A 73 1.10 -9.11 10.17
N PRO A 74 2.15 -9.57 9.49
CA PRO A 74 3.03 -8.69 8.74
C PRO A 74 2.22 -7.73 7.87
N PHE A 75 2.57 -6.47 7.88
CA PHE A 75 1.85 -5.44 7.14
C PHE A 75 2.81 -4.42 6.54
N GLY A 76 2.27 -3.61 5.64
CA GLY A 76 3.05 -2.56 5.02
C GLY A 76 2.29 -1.78 3.96
N GLY A 77 3.03 -1.04 3.14
CA GLY A 77 2.43 -0.21 2.11
C GLY A 77 3.36 0.13 0.95
N TYR A 78 2.74 0.45 -0.19
CA TYR A 78 3.41 0.96 -1.38
C TYR A 78 2.48 1.95 -2.11
N ALA A 79 2.77 3.24 -1.90
CA ALA A 79 1.96 4.33 -2.40
C ALA A 79 2.22 4.62 -3.90
N ASN A 80 1.31 5.36 -4.53
CA ASN A 80 1.53 5.93 -5.84
C ASN A 80 2.05 7.38 -5.73
N GLY A 81 2.58 7.89 -6.85
CA GLY A 81 3.08 9.25 -6.99
C GLY A 81 2.11 10.18 -7.71
N PHE A 82 0.80 9.94 -7.68
CA PHE A 82 -0.19 10.84 -8.28
C PHE A 82 -0.74 11.85 -7.26
N THR A 83 -1.20 12.99 -7.77
CA THR A 83 -1.83 14.03 -6.93
C THR A 83 -3.15 13.55 -6.33
N LYS A 84 -3.93 12.80 -7.11
CA LYS A 84 -5.20 12.19 -6.72
C LYS A 84 -5.64 11.20 -7.80
N ILE A 85 -6.27 10.11 -7.41
CA ILE A 85 -6.97 9.25 -8.37
C ILE A 85 -8.29 9.93 -8.76
N SER A 86 -8.39 10.33 -10.02
CA SER A 86 -9.55 11.05 -10.55
C SER A 86 -10.75 10.11 -10.77
N GLU A 87 -11.96 10.67 -10.73
CA GLU A 87 -13.18 9.93 -11.08
C GLU A 87 -13.13 9.39 -12.51
N GLY A 88 -12.49 10.12 -13.44
CA GLY A 88 -12.30 9.67 -14.82
C GLY A 88 -11.44 8.40 -14.91
N PHE A 89 -10.48 8.21 -14.00
CA PHE A 89 -9.69 6.98 -13.93
C PHE A 89 -10.49 5.79 -13.37
N LEU A 90 -11.56 6.05 -12.63
CA LEU A 90 -12.45 5.01 -12.10
C LEU A 90 -13.61 4.65 -13.04
N GLY A 91 -13.70 5.31 -14.19
CA GLY A 91 -14.73 5.08 -15.21
C GLY A 91 -14.42 3.92 -16.15
N ASP A 92 -15.26 3.77 -17.19
CA ASP A 92 -15.05 2.78 -18.25
C ASP A 92 -13.84 3.16 -19.12
N LYS A 93 -12.89 2.22 -19.30
CA LYS A 93 -11.65 2.39 -20.08
C LYS A 93 -10.70 3.46 -19.53
N PRO A 94 -10.28 3.34 -18.26
CA PRO A 94 -9.35 4.31 -17.65
C PRO A 94 -7.97 4.27 -18.33
N THR A 95 -7.35 5.44 -18.50
CA THR A 95 -5.95 5.58 -18.89
C THR A 95 -5.20 6.43 -17.89
N VAL A 96 -3.89 6.19 -17.73
CA VAL A 96 -3.03 6.98 -16.84
C VAL A 96 -2.93 8.44 -17.26
N ASP A 97 -3.25 8.76 -18.53
CA ASP A 97 -3.25 10.14 -19.05
C ASP A 97 -4.23 11.07 -18.33
N THR A 98 -5.21 10.51 -17.61
CA THR A 98 -6.16 11.27 -16.78
C THR A 98 -5.63 11.57 -15.38
N LEU A 99 -4.44 11.08 -15.04
CA LEU A 99 -3.79 11.28 -13.76
C LEU A 99 -2.65 12.28 -13.87
N THR A 100 -2.37 12.98 -12.79
CA THR A 100 -1.28 13.97 -12.73
C THR A 100 -0.25 13.51 -11.71
N ALA A 101 1.00 13.32 -12.15
CA ALA A 101 2.11 12.99 -11.27
C ALA A 101 2.39 14.14 -10.29
N ARG A 102 2.72 13.80 -9.05
CA ARG A 102 3.15 14.74 -8.01
C ARG A 102 4.58 15.21 -8.32
N LYS A 103 4.77 16.52 -8.30
CA LYS A 103 6.09 17.13 -8.48
C LYS A 103 6.83 17.33 -7.16
N ASP A 104 6.11 17.23 -6.06
CA ASP A 104 6.58 17.40 -4.68
C ASP A 104 6.95 16.07 -4.00
N LEU A 105 6.85 14.96 -4.72
CA LEU A 105 7.10 13.61 -4.21
C LEU A 105 8.29 12.99 -4.97
N GLY A 106 9.48 13.52 -4.72
CA GLY A 106 10.73 12.94 -5.22
C GLY A 106 11.21 11.76 -4.36
N PRO A 107 12.38 11.18 -4.71
CA PRO A 107 12.93 10.04 -3.99
C PRO A 107 13.11 10.26 -2.47
N ASP A 108 13.56 11.44 -2.07
CA ASP A 108 13.79 11.76 -0.66
C ASP A 108 12.47 11.87 0.11
N GLU A 109 11.48 12.58 -0.43
CA GLU A 109 10.17 12.77 0.18
C GLU A 109 9.42 11.43 0.27
N TYR A 110 9.47 10.61 -0.78
CA TYR A 110 8.86 9.28 -0.75
C TYR A 110 9.50 8.38 0.31
N ALA A 111 10.83 8.37 0.37
CA ALA A 111 11.54 7.58 1.36
C ALA A 111 11.21 8.02 2.79
N GLN A 112 10.97 9.31 3.06
CA GLN A 112 10.53 9.79 4.38
C GLN A 112 9.18 9.19 4.78
N PHE A 113 8.20 9.13 3.87
CA PHE A 113 6.92 8.46 4.14
C PHE A 113 7.13 6.98 4.49
N ALA A 114 7.88 6.26 3.65
CA ALA A 114 8.10 4.82 3.86
C ALA A 114 8.86 4.52 5.15
N MET A 115 9.84 5.34 5.53
CA MET A 115 10.52 5.24 6.83
C MET A 115 9.57 5.53 8.00
N GLY A 116 8.63 6.46 7.84
CA GLY A 116 7.55 6.70 8.80
C GLY A 116 6.66 5.47 8.99
N TRP A 117 6.36 4.74 7.92
CA TRP A 117 5.58 3.48 8.01
C TRP A 117 6.38 2.38 8.73
N ILE A 118 7.68 2.27 8.46
CA ILE A 118 8.58 1.33 9.16
C ILE A 118 8.61 1.66 10.66
N ALA A 119 8.69 2.94 11.03
CA ALA A 119 8.67 3.37 12.42
C ALA A 119 7.35 3.00 13.15
N LYS A 120 6.25 2.85 12.40
CA LYS A 120 4.96 2.34 12.89
C LYS A 120 4.85 0.81 12.88
N GLY A 121 5.92 0.10 12.51
CA GLY A 121 5.98 -1.36 12.52
C GLY A 121 5.75 -2.04 11.17
N ALA A 122 5.61 -1.29 10.07
CA ALA A 122 5.54 -1.89 8.74
C ALA A 122 6.83 -2.66 8.42
N THR A 123 6.68 -3.88 7.93
CA THR A 123 7.81 -4.75 7.55
C THR A 123 7.92 -4.94 6.04
N ILE A 124 6.96 -4.44 5.28
CA ILE A 124 6.90 -4.54 3.82
C ILE A 124 6.65 -3.15 3.27
N VAL A 125 7.63 -2.61 2.54
CA VAL A 125 7.52 -1.30 1.89
C VAL A 125 8.00 -1.37 0.45
N GLY A 126 7.47 -0.53 -0.39
CA GLY A 126 7.82 -0.47 -1.81
C GLY A 126 7.20 0.74 -2.48
N GLY A 127 6.98 0.68 -3.79
CA GLY A 127 6.36 1.72 -4.57
C GLY A 127 5.35 1.17 -5.58
N CYS A 128 4.38 2.00 -5.98
CA CYS A 128 3.42 1.71 -7.02
C CYS A 128 3.63 2.67 -8.20
N CYS A 129 2.58 3.07 -8.89
CA CYS A 129 2.64 3.97 -10.06
C CYS A 129 3.39 5.27 -9.75
N GLU A 130 4.18 5.78 -10.69
CA GLU A 130 5.05 6.97 -10.59
C GLU A 130 6.19 6.87 -9.55
N VAL A 131 6.33 5.74 -8.86
CA VAL A 131 7.45 5.49 -7.94
C VAL A 131 8.49 4.66 -8.68
N GLY A 132 9.47 5.33 -9.26
CA GLY A 132 10.49 4.73 -10.13
C GLY A 132 11.72 4.19 -9.39
N PRO A 133 12.72 3.68 -10.13
CA PRO A 133 13.93 3.07 -9.56
C PRO A 133 14.68 3.98 -8.58
N ASP A 134 14.76 5.28 -8.84
CA ASP A 134 15.47 6.23 -7.96
C ASP A 134 14.80 6.35 -6.60
N HIS A 135 13.47 6.30 -6.53
CA HIS A 135 12.72 6.25 -5.27
C HIS A 135 13.06 5.01 -4.47
N ILE A 136 13.08 3.85 -5.14
CA ILE A 136 13.38 2.57 -4.48
C ILE A 136 14.85 2.50 -4.04
N ALA A 137 15.78 3.03 -4.84
CA ALA A 137 17.19 3.11 -4.46
C ALA A 137 17.36 3.98 -3.20
N LYS A 138 16.73 5.16 -3.15
CA LYS A 138 16.78 6.04 -1.99
C LYS A 138 16.14 5.42 -0.75
N LEU A 139 15.02 4.76 -0.91
CA LEU A 139 14.37 4.02 0.18
C LEU A 139 15.29 2.91 0.73
N ALA A 140 15.92 2.12 -0.14
CA ALA A 140 16.85 1.06 0.26
C ALA A 140 18.07 1.61 1.01
N GLU A 141 18.62 2.74 0.55
CA GLU A 141 19.69 3.46 1.24
C GLU A 141 19.27 3.86 2.67
N ASN A 142 18.10 4.48 2.82
CA ASN A 142 17.60 4.93 4.10
C ASN A 142 17.32 3.77 5.07
N ILE A 143 16.72 2.69 4.59
CA ILE A 143 16.46 1.45 5.36
C ILE A 143 17.79 0.90 5.91
N THR A 144 18.77 0.75 5.04
CA THR A 144 20.09 0.21 5.42
C THR A 144 20.83 1.13 6.40
N SER A 145 20.79 2.45 6.15
CA SER A 145 21.41 3.45 7.03
C SER A 145 20.77 3.51 8.40
N ALA A 146 19.48 3.17 8.51
CA ALA A 146 18.78 3.05 9.79
C ALA A 146 19.06 1.71 10.51
N GLY A 147 19.91 0.84 9.95
CA GLY A 147 20.31 -0.44 10.57
C GLY A 147 19.33 -1.59 10.34
N HIS A 148 18.37 -1.42 9.44
CA HIS A 148 17.48 -2.52 9.05
C HIS A 148 18.10 -3.38 7.94
N SER A 149 17.76 -4.66 7.93
CA SER A 149 18.12 -5.59 6.85
C SER A 149 17.02 -5.67 5.80
N ILE A 150 17.40 -5.56 4.54
CA ILE A 150 16.48 -5.79 3.42
C ILE A 150 16.55 -7.26 3.02
N VAL A 151 15.41 -7.94 3.00
CA VAL A 151 15.28 -9.31 2.49
C VAL A 151 14.31 -9.29 1.31
N ALA A 152 14.68 -9.96 0.24
CA ALA A 152 13.76 -10.20 -0.87
C ALA A 152 12.81 -11.36 -0.50
N PRO A 153 11.54 -11.29 -0.93
CA PRO A 153 10.56 -12.35 -0.71
C PRO A 153 10.88 -13.64 -1.49
#